data_5e37b4ae91b6b8e2b52ad16274a11a0e
#
_entry.id   5e37b4ae91b6b8e2b52ad16274a11a0e
#
_cell.length_a   1.000
_cell.length_b   1.000
_cell.length_c   1.000
_cell.angle_alpha   90.00
_cell.angle_beta   90.00
_cell.angle_gamma   90.00
#
_symmetry.space_group_name_H-M   'P 1'
#
loop_
_entity.id
_entity.type
_entity.pdbx_description
1 polymer ?
#
loop_
_entity_poly.entity_id
_entity_poly.type
_entity_poly.pdbx_seq_one_letter_code
_entity_poly.pdbx_strand_id
1 'polypeptide(L)'
;MSKSAKGFTSTGAPIRKKPLGLRIWNNRGFYLMFLPVFIYVIIMNYWPMLGLRYSFFEYRAAGRGVKTFIGLQHFRTMFLNPIKAPAFWASFRNTLVLSVVKLLITTFASVIVSIFLNEMRNLHVKKTLQTIVYLPHFMSWAVVASIFSLFLSPSSTGLVNGVLRSMGIVGEGEYIYFLAKSEWWRPIYYIINIWKETGWGTIIFLATLSGINPELYEAADIDGATRGQKIWYVTVPALANTIITVLILNLAKVMNLFESVFVLYNTAVLDVSDVISTYIYRQTFATMNPDYGFTTAVGLFKSLVGCVLVLVCNKLSKMTRGRGIV
;
A
#
# COMPACT_ATOMS: atom_id res chain seq x y z
N MET A 1 -14.94 -27.39 15.89
CA MET A 1 -16.07 -27.32 16.83
C MET A 1 -15.58 -26.77 18.15
N SER A 2 -15.75 -25.48 18.42
CA SER A 2 -15.33 -24.84 19.68
C SER A 2 -16.43 -25.06 20.72
N LYS A 3 -16.12 -25.78 21.80
CA LYS A 3 -17.00 -25.94 22.96
C LYS A 3 -17.15 -24.57 23.63
N SER A 4 -18.34 -23.98 23.51
CA SER A 4 -18.76 -22.77 24.25
C SER A 4 -18.56 -23.02 25.75
N ALA A 5 -17.66 -22.31 26.40
CA ALA A 5 -17.47 -22.32 27.83
C ALA A 5 -18.79 -21.83 28.48
N LYS A 6 -19.45 -22.71 29.22
CA LYS A 6 -20.64 -22.36 30.04
C LYS A 6 -20.15 -21.52 31.23
N GLY A 7 -20.43 -20.21 31.20
CA GLY A 7 -20.18 -19.36 32.38
C GLY A 7 -21.13 -19.75 33.50
N PHE A 8 -20.59 -19.83 34.72
CA PHE A 8 -21.38 -20.06 35.96
C PHE A 8 -21.41 -18.77 36.77
N THR A 9 -22.50 -18.50 37.48
CA THR A 9 -22.55 -17.41 38.46
C THR A 9 -21.72 -17.78 39.69
N SER A 10 -21.42 -16.80 40.55
CA SER A 10 -20.72 -17.02 41.83
C SER A 10 -21.40 -18.03 42.75
N THR A 11 -22.67 -18.38 42.49
CA THR A 11 -23.50 -19.37 43.20
C THR A 11 -23.59 -20.71 42.46
N GLY A 12 -22.76 -20.95 41.40
CA GLY A 12 -22.74 -22.23 40.69
C GLY A 12 -23.93 -22.50 39.74
N ALA A 13 -24.86 -21.57 39.57
CA ALA A 13 -25.98 -21.72 38.66
C ALA A 13 -25.58 -21.39 37.19
N PRO A 14 -26.07 -22.12 36.17
CA PRO A 14 -25.79 -21.85 34.80
C PRO A 14 -26.37 -20.49 34.37
N ILE A 15 -25.55 -19.62 33.79
CA ILE A 15 -26.04 -18.32 33.28
C ILE A 15 -27.00 -18.58 32.12
N ARG A 16 -28.31 -18.42 32.38
CA ARG A 16 -29.35 -18.47 31.34
C ARG A 16 -29.14 -17.29 30.38
N LYS A 17 -28.70 -17.56 29.15
CA LYS A 17 -28.59 -16.52 28.10
C LYS A 17 -29.99 -15.95 27.84
N LYS A 18 -30.17 -14.64 28.07
CA LYS A 18 -31.43 -13.95 27.74
C LYS A 18 -31.80 -14.20 26.27
N PRO A 19 -33.08 -14.35 25.90
CA PRO A 19 -33.50 -14.52 24.52
C PRO A 19 -32.99 -13.36 23.63
N LEU A 20 -32.68 -13.66 22.37
CA LEU A 20 -32.07 -12.72 21.43
C LEU A 20 -32.82 -11.39 21.32
N GLY A 21 -34.18 -11.44 21.28
CA GLY A 21 -35.01 -10.23 21.21
C GLY A 21 -34.83 -9.29 22.41
N LEU A 22 -34.76 -9.86 23.64
CA LEU A 22 -34.54 -9.07 24.86
C LEU A 22 -33.11 -8.47 24.90
N ARG A 23 -32.12 -9.18 24.36
CA ARG A 23 -30.74 -8.65 24.24
C ARG A 23 -30.68 -7.51 23.25
N ILE A 24 -31.33 -7.63 22.10
CA ILE A 24 -31.41 -6.56 21.09
C ILE A 24 -32.13 -5.35 21.70
N TRP A 25 -33.26 -5.54 22.35
CA TRP A 25 -34.01 -4.45 22.96
C TRP A 25 -33.20 -3.71 24.03
N ASN A 26 -32.53 -4.46 24.92
CA ASN A 26 -31.70 -3.86 25.96
C ASN A 26 -30.49 -3.07 25.41
N ASN A 27 -29.99 -3.44 24.21
CA ASN A 27 -28.85 -2.80 23.56
C ASN A 27 -29.29 -1.90 22.39
N ARG A 28 -30.58 -1.50 22.31
CA ARG A 28 -31.12 -0.73 21.18
C ARG A 28 -30.35 0.56 20.91
N GLY A 29 -29.79 1.23 21.93
CA GLY A 29 -29.00 2.43 21.81
C GLY A 29 -27.73 2.21 20.97
N PHE A 30 -27.02 1.10 21.22
CA PHE A 30 -25.83 0.74 20.43
C PHE A 30 -26.17 0.42 18.97
N TYR A 31 -27.29 -0.30 18.73
CA TYR A 31 -27.74 -0.57 17.36
C TYR A 31 -28.15 0.71 16.63
N LEU A 32 -28.81 1.65 17.32
CA LEU A 32 -29.21 2.93 16.74
C LEU A 32 -27.98 3.78 16.37
N MET A 33 -26.94 3.79 17.21
CA MET A 33 -25.66 4.46 16.92
C MET A 33 -24.90 3.79 15.77
N PHE A 34 -24.99 2.48 15.63
CA PHE A 34 -24.33 1.71 14.56
C PHE A 34 -25.08 1.81 13.22
N LEU A 35 -26.40 2.02 13.24
CA LEU A 35 -27.27 2.01 12.06
C LEU A 35 -26.83 2.97 10.94
N PRO A 36 -26.47 4.24 11.19
CA PRO A 36 -26.01 5.15 10.15
C PRO A 36 -24.74 4.65 9.44
N VAL A 37 -23.78 4.12 10.20
CA VAL A 37 -22.54 3.56 9.65
C VAL A 37 -22.84 2.31 8.83
N PHE A 38 -23.73 1.44 9.31
CA PHE A 38 -24.15 0.23 8.61
C PHE A 38 -24.82 0.54 7.27
N ILE A 39 -25.76 1.49 7.26
CA ILE A 39 -26.43 1.96 6.04
C ILE A 39 -25.39 2.54 5.06
N TYR A 40 -24.49 3.39 5.55
CA TYR A 40 -23.43 3.98 4.73
C TYR A 40 -22.56 2.90 4.07
N VAL A 41 -22.13 1.90 4.84
CA VAL A 41 -21.32 0.79 4.33
C VAL A 41 -22.07 -0.01 3.25
N ILE A 42 -23.35 -0.31 3.46
CA ILE A 42 -24.18 -1.02 2.46
C ILE A 42 -24.27 -0.20 1.17
N ILE A 43 -24.64 1.07 1.27
CA ILE A 43 -24.85 1.91 0.08
C ILE A 43 -23.54 2.19 -0.65
N MET A 44 -22.45 2.51 0.07
CA MET A 44 -21.21 2.95 -0.56
C MET A 44 -20.24 1.82 -0.93
N ASN A 45 -20.31 0.68 -0.24
CA ASN A 45 -19.40 -0.45 -0.50
C ASN A 45 -20.10 -1.62 -1.19
N TYR A 46 -21.26 -2.05 -0.69
CA TYR A 46 -21.93 -3.24 -1.24
C TYR A 46 -22.77 -2.94 -2.48
N TRP A 47 -23.49 -1.83 -2.52
CA TRP A 47 -24.29 -1.46 -3.70
C TRP A 47 -23.46 -1.35 -5.00
N PRO A 48 -22.28 -0.69 -5.02
CA PRO A 48 -21.44 -0.63 -6.22
C PRO A 48 -20.91 -1.99 -6.67
N MET A 49 -20.79 -2.99 -5.76
CA MET A 49 -20.36 -4.34 -6.14
C MET A 49 -21.34 -5.01 -7.13
N LEU A 50 -22.61 -4.62 -7.12
CA LEU A 50 -23.56 -5.06 -8.13
C LEU A 50 -23.14 -4.63 -9.55
N GLY A 51 -22.34 -3.59 -9.68
CA GLY A 51 -21.75 -3.13 -10.92
C GLY A 51 -20.73 -4.12 -11.53
N LEU A 52 -20.14 -5.01 -10.71
CA LEU A 52 -19.19 -6.02 -11.19
C LEU A 52 -19.79 -6.97 -12.25
N ARG A 53 -21.11 -7.15 -12.24
CA ARG A 53 -21.83 -7.91 -13.29
C ARG A 53 -21.58 -7.36 -14.69
N TYR A 54 -21.32 -6.04 -14.83
CA TYR A 54 -21.07 -5.43 -16.12
C TYR A 54 -19.78 -5.91 -16.79
N SER A 55 -18.89 -6.59 -16.09
CA SER A 55 -17.75 -7.30 -16.68
C SER A 55 -18.15 -8.38 -17.68
N PHE A 56 -19.41 -8.84 -17.65
CA PHE A 56 -19.98 -9.88 -18.54
C PHE A 56 -20.93 -9.28 -19.58
N PHE A 57 -21.08 -7.96 -19.62
CA PHE A 57 -21.98 -7.26 -20.53
C PHE A 57 -21.20 -6.28 -21.41
N GLU A 58 -21.62 -6.13 -22.67
CA GLU A 58 -21.17 -4.99 -23.47
C GLU A 58 -21.81 -3.73 -22.90
N TYR A 59 -20.99 -2.84 -22.36
CA TYR A 59 -21.44 -1.59 -21.78
C TYR A 59 -20.48 -0.46 -22.16
N ARG A 60 -20.86 0.30 -23.21
CA ARG A 60 -20.07 1.43 -23.75
C ARG A 60 -20.81 2.75 -23.59
N ALA A 61 -20.06 3.83 -23.48
CA ALA A 61 -20.62 5.17 -23.38
C ALA A 61 -21.49 5.53 -24.62
N ALA A 62 -21.01 5.22 -25.82
CA ALA A 62 -21.73 5.51 -27.08
C ALA A 62 -23.01 4.66 -27.26
N GLY A 63 -23.15 3.55 -26.58
CA GLY A 63 -24.32 2.65 -26.68
C GLY A 63 -25.53 3.06 -25.84
N ARG A 64 -25.60 4.30 -25.35
CA ARG A 64 -26.68 4.81 -24.46
C ARG A 64 -27.04 3.86 -23.31
N GLY A 65 -26.05 3.13 -22.78
CA GLY A 65 -26.24 2.21 -21.67
C GLY A 65 -26.90 0.88 -22.02
N VAL A 66 -27.04 0.52 -23.32
CA VAL A 66 -27.47 -0.81 -23.75
C VAL A 66 -26.48 -1.85 -23.25
N LYS A 67 -27.00 -2.87 -22.57
CA LYS A 67 -26.20 -3.89 -21.90
C LYS A 67 -26.56 -5.26 -22.48
N THR A 68 -25.77 -5.70 -23.44
CA THR A 68 -25.93 -7.04 -24.05
C THR A 68 -25.01 -8.02 -23.33
N PHE A 69 -25.51 -9.18 -22.96
CA PHE A 69 -24.69 -10.21 -22.32
C PHE A 69 -23.72 -10.80 -23.33
N ILE A 70 -22.42 -10.75 -23.06
CA ILE A 70 -21.34 -11.23 -23.91
C ILE A 70 -20.45 -12.27 -23.22
N GLY A 71 -20.82 -12.71 -22.02
CA GLY A 71 -20.07 -13.71 -21.26
C GLY A 71 -18.63 -13.27 -20.96
N LEU A 72 -17.65 -14.12 -21.30
CA LEU A 72 -16.23 -13.90 -20.98
C LEU A 72 -15.46 -13.13 -22.07
N GLN A 73 -16.13 -12.46 -23.00
CA GLN A 73 -15.48 -11.80 -24.14
C GLN A 73 -14.50 -10.69 -23.70
N HIS A 74 -14.83 -9.91 -22.66
CA HIS A 74 -13.92 -8.90 -22.11
C HIS A 74 -12.63 -9.52 -21.55
N PHE A 75 -12.73 -10.66 -20.88
CA PHE A 75 -11.56 -11.38 -20.37
C PHE A 75 -10.71 -11.93 -21.50
N ARG A 76 -11.35 -12.50 -22.55
CA ARG A 76 -10.65 -12.93 -23.77
C ARG A 76 -9.93 -11.74 -24.42
N THR A 77 -10.59 -10.60 -24.54
CA THR A 77 -9.99 -9.37 -25.07
C THR A 77 -8.81 -8.90 -24.23
N MET A 78 -8.92 -8.93 -22.90
CA MET A 78 -7.88 -8.54 -21.98
C MET A 78 -6.60 -9.38 -22.13
N PHE A 79 -6.75 -10.69 -22.33
CA PHE A 79 -5.61 -11.62 -22.36
C PHE A 79 -5.05 -11.89 -23.76
N LEU A 80 -5.90 -11.88 -24.79
CA LEU A 80 -5.56 -12.40 -26.12
C LEU A 80 -5.65 -11.37 -27.24
N ASN A 81 -6.26 -10.20 -27.01
CA ASN A 81 -6.39 -9.22 -28.09
C ASN A 81 -5.02 -8.60 -28.44
N PRO A 82 -4.59 -8.59 -29.73
CA PRO A 82 -3.26 -8.11 -30.12
C PRO A 82 -2.96 -6.66 -29.74
N ILE A 83 -4.01 -5.82 -29.62
CA ILE A 83 -3.86 -4.38 -29.31
C ILE A 83 -3.95 -4.12 -27.81
N LYS A 84 -4.93 -4.74 -27.12
CA LYS A 84 -5.20 -4.46 -25.70
C LYS A 84 -4.36 -5.29 -24.72
N ALA A 85 -4.06 -6.56 -25.07
CA ALA A 85 -3.35 -7.46 -24.18
C ALA A 85 -1.91 -7.01 -23.86
N PRO A 86 -1.09 -6.50 -24.80
CA PRO A 86 0.25 -6.03 -24.47
C PRO A 86 0.24 -4.90 -23.43
N ALA A 87 -0.65 -3.91 -23.59
CA ALA A 87 -0.78 -2.79 -22.65
C ALA A 87 -1.29 -3.26 -21.27
N PHE A 88 -2.22 -4.19 -21.23
CA PHE A 88 -2.70 -4.81 -19.99
C PHE A 88 -1.57 -5.56 -19.27
N TRP A 89 -0.83 -6.43 -19.97
CA TRP A 89 0.26 -7.19 -19.36
C TRP A 89 1.43 -6.31 -18.91
N ALA A 90 1.73 -5.24 -19.67
CA ALA A 90 2.71 -4.24 -19.25
C ALA A 90 2.27 -3.56 -17.94
N SER A 91 1.01 -3.11 -17.85
CA SER A 91 0.46 -2.49 -16.63
C SER A 91 0.42 -3.45 -15.44
N PHE A 92 0.11 -4.73 -15.67
CA PHE A 92 0.14 -5.76 -14.64
C PHE A 92 1.57 -5.98 -14.11
N ARG A 93 2.53 -6.18 -15.01
CA ARG A 93 3.96 -6.31 -14.66
C ARG A 93 4.46 -5.10 -13.90
N ASN A 94 4.15 -3.89 -14.39
CA ASN A 94 4.56 -2.65 -13.73
C ASN A 94 3.94 -2.53 -12.33
N THR A 95 2.66 -2.92 -12.16
CA THR A 95 2.01 -2.95 -10.84
C THR A 95 2.79 -3.81 -9.86
N LEU A 96 3.14 -5.03 -10.25
CA LEU A 96 3.90 -5.94 -9.40
C LEU A 96 5.31 -5.41 -9.10
N VAL A 97 6.04 -5.00 -10.13
CA VAL A 97 7.43 -4.50 -9.97
C VAL A 97 7.45 -3.26 -9.09
N LEU A 98 6.65 -2.24 -9.42
CA LEU A 98 6.65 -0.98 -8.65
C LEU A 98 6.20 -1.20 -7.20
N SER A 99 5.16 -2.01 -6.98
CA SER A 99 4.64 -2.22 -5.61
C SER A 99 5.57 -3.09 -4.77
N VAL A 100 6.12 -4.18 -5.32
CA VAL A 100 6.99 -5.09 -4.55
C VAL A 100 8.32 -4.41 -4.24
N VAL A 101 8.95 -3.78 -5.23
CA VAL A 101 10.22 -3.06 -5.00
C VAL A 101 10.01 -1.92 -4.02
N LYS A 102 8.96 -1.09 -4.20
CA LYS A 102 8.59 -0.04 -3.24
C LYS A 102 8.43 -0.60 -1.84
N LEU A 103 7.67 -1.69 -1.67
CA LEU A 103 7.43 -2.32 -0.37
C LEU A 103 8.73 -2.72 0.31
N LEU A 104 9.63 -3.38 -0.42
CA LEU A 104 10.90 -3.83 0.15
C LEU A 104 11.79 -2.66 0.57
N ILE A 105 12.01 -1.69 -0.32
CA ILE A 105 12.91 -0.56 -0.04
C ILE A 105 12.37 0.36 1.06
N THR A 106 11.06 0.63 1.09
CA THR A 106 10.47 1.48 2.14
C THR A 106 10.46 0.77 3.50
N THR A 107 10.21 -0.54 3.53
CA THR A 107 10.29 -1.34 4.77
C THR A 107 11.74 -1.36 5.29
N PHE A 108 12.71 -1.64 4.43
CA PHE A 108 14.12 -1.64 4.79
C PHE A 108 14.60 -0.27 5.29
N ALA A 109 14.23 0.80 4.59
CA ALA A 109 14.53 2.17 5.04
C ALA A 109 13.90 2.48 6.40
N SER A 110 12.65 2.06 6.63
CA SER A 110 11.96 2.27 7.92
C SER A 110 12.62 1.51 9.07
N VAL A 111 13.12 0.28 8.83
CA VAL A 111 13.87 -0.49 9.82
C VAL A 111 15.18 0.22 10.16
N ILE A 112 15.95 0.64 9.16
CA ILE A 112 17.22 1.36 9.38
C ILE A 112 16.99 2.63 10.20
N VAL A 113 16.03 3.46 9.79
CA VAL A 113 15.72 4.72 10.49
C VAL A 113 15.23 4.47 11.91
N SER A 114 14.43 3.41 12.14
CA SER A 114 13.95 3.06 13.49
C SER A 114 15.09 2.64 14.41
N ILE A 115 16.03 1.81 13.93
CA ILE A 115 17.22 1.41 14.69
C ILE A 115 18.07 2.65 15.00
N PHE A 116 18.32 3.49 13.99
CA PHE A 116 19.11 4.72 14.17
C PHE A 116 18.49 5.65 15.21
N LEU A 117 17.18 5.87 15.14
CA LEU A 117 16.47 6.68 16.15
C LEU A 117 16.46 6.01 17.52
N ASN A 118 16.43 4.67 17.61
CA ASN A 118 16.46 3.96 18.88
C ASN A 118 17.81 4.11 19.59
N GLU A 119 18.91 4.10 18.85
CA GLU A 119 20.28 4.28 19.36
C GLU A 119 20.61 5.69 19.84
N MET A 120 19.73 6.67 19.57
CA MET A 120 19.94 8.06 19.96
C MET A 120 19.77 8.24 21.47
N ARG A 121 20.82 8.74 22.14
CA ARG A 121 20.83 9.03 23.57
C ARG A 121 20.12 10.34 23.92
N ASN A 122 20.27 11.37 23.08
CA ASN A 122 19.67 12.68 23.33
C ASN A 122 18.19 12.67 22.93
N LEU A 123 17.31 12.72 23.92
CA LEU A 123 15.86 12.66 23.73
C LEU A 123 15.29 13.85 22.93
N HIS A 124 15.90 15.05 23.05
CA HIS A 124 15.43 16.23 22.30
C HIS A 124 15.75 16.07 20.81
N VAL A 125 16.99 15.68 20.49
CA VAL A 125 17.41 15.40 19.09
C VAL A 125 16.57 14.27 18.50
N LYS A 126 16.35 13.18 19.26
CA LYS A 126 15.50 12.07 18.84
C LYS A 126 14.09 12.53 18.47
N LYS A 127 13.43 13.32 19.33
CA LYS A 127 12.07 13.84 19.07
C LYS A 127 12.03 14.77 17.85
N THR A 128 13.01 15.65 17.72
CA THR A 128 13.10 16.57 16.57
C THR A 128 13.26 15.80 15.27
N LEU A 129 14.17 14.83 15.21
CA LEU A 129 14.38 14.00 14.03
C LEU A 129 13.15 13.12 13.71
N GLN A 130 12.48 12.57 14.72
CA GLN A 130 11.21 11.88 14.52
C GLN A 130 10.19 12.79 13.83
N THR A 131 10.01 14.02 14.30
CA THR A 131 9.07 14.98 13.70
C THR A 131 9.43 15.28 12.24
N ILE A 132 10.72 15.52 11.95
CA ILE A 132 11.19 15.82 10.58
C ILE A 132 10.95 14.63 9.66
N VAL A 133 11.26 13.41 10.11
CA VAL A 133 11.10 12.19 9.30
C VAL A 133 9.64 11.83 9.09
N TYR A 134 8.74 12.15 10.03
CA TYR A 134 7.31 11.85 9.92
C TYR A 134 6.55 12.86 9.06
N LEU A 135 7.02 14.12 9.00
CA LEU A 135 6.33 15.22 8.33
C LEU A 135 5.94 14.93 6.86
N PRO A 136 6.80 14.34 6.02
CA PRO A 136 6.47 14.07 4.61
C PRO A 136 5.26 13.15 4.44
N HIS A 137 5.02 12.21 5.35
CA HIS A 137 3.88 11.30 5.26
C HIS A 137 2.53 12.03 5.26
N PHE A 138 2.40 13.13 6.00
CA PHE A 138 1.16 13.90 6.12
C PHE A 138 0.87 14.78 4.90
N MET A 139 1.82 14.93 3.98
CA MET A 139 1.61 15.68 2.74
C MET A 139 0.77 14.86 1.75
N SER A 140 -0.15 15.50 1.00
CA SER A 140 -0.85 14.84 -0.10
C SER A 140 0.12 14.46 -1.23
N TRP A 141 -0.20 13.39 -1.97
CA TRP A 141 0.61 13.01 -3.13
C TRP A 141 0.69 14.11 -4.19
N ALA A 142 -0.35 14.92 -4.35
CA ALA A 142 -0.33 16.06 -5.28
C ALA A 142 0.71 17.11 -4.89
N VAL A 143 0.80 17.45 -3.60
CA VAL A 143 1.81 18.40 -3.09
C VAL A 143 3.22 17.81 -3.25
N VAL A 144 3.41 16.54 -2.90
CA VAL A 144 4.69 15.85 -3.08
C VAL A 144 5.13 15.87 -4.55
N ALA A 145 4.22 15.52 -5.46
CA ALA A 145 4.50 15.52 -6.90
C ALA A 145 4.88 16.93 -7.39
N SER A 146 4.18 17.97 -6.94
CA SER A 146 4.48 19.37 -7.31
C SER A 146 5.88 19.80 -6.84
N ILE A 147 6.26 19.47 -5.60
CA ILE A 147 7.58 19.77 -5.05
C ILE A 147 8.67 19.09 -5.88
N PHE A 148 8.54 17.78 -6.12
CA PHE A 148 9.55 17.04 -6.88
C PHE A 148 9.57 17.41 -8.36
N SER A 149 8.44 17.76 -8.96
CA SER A 149 8.39 18.27 -10.33
C SER A 149 9.15 19.60 -10.47
N LEU A 150 9.06 20.47 -9.46
CA LEU A 150 9.84 21.71 -9.43
C LEU A 150 11.35 21.44 -9.26
N PHE A 151 11.71 20.58 -8.31
CA PHE A 151 13.12 20.24 -8.05
C PHE A 151 13.79 19.54 -9.23
N LEU A 152 13.06 18.66 -9.91
CA LEU A 152 13.54 17.85 -11.03
C LEU A 152 13.27 18.49 -12.41
N SER A 153 12.78 19.74 -12.42
CA SER A 153 12.44 20.45 -13.65
C SER A 153 13.63 20.48 -14.62
N PRO A 154 13.41 20.15 -15.92
CA PRO A 154 14.43 20.26 -16.96
C PRO A 154 14.57 21.72 -17.44
N SER A 155 14.95 22.61 -16.54
CA SER A 155 15.09 24.04 -16.78
C SER A 155 16.24 24.63 -15.97
N SER A 156 16.59 25.87 -16.25
CA SER A 156 17.60 26.63 -15.50
C SER A 156 17.23 26.82 -14.02
N THR A 157 15.95 26.76 -13.70
CA THR A 157 15.41 26.89 -12.33
C THR A 157 15.27 25.57 -11.59
N GLY A 158 15.44 24.42 -12.28
CA GLY A 158 15.40 23.11 -11.68
C GLY A 158 16.60 22.87 -10.75
N LEU A 159 16.33 22.67 -9.44
CA LEU A 159 17.36 22.58 -8.42
C LEU A 159 18.37 21.46 -8.71
N VAL A 160 17.90 20.26 -9.06
CA VAL A 160 18.78 19.09 -9.30
C VAL A 160 19.61 19.30 -10.57
N ASN A 161 19.00 19.76 -11.67
CA ASN A 161 19.73 20.08 -12.88
C ASN A 161 20.75 21.22 -12.66
N GLY A 162 20.41 22.22 -11.83
CA GLY A 162 21.31 23.29 -11.44
C GLY A 162 22.55 22.78 -10.69
N VAL A 163 22.35 21.91 -9.70
CA VAL A 163 23.45 21.28 -8.94
C VAL A 163 24.32 20.41 -9.85
N LEU A 164 23.74 19.57 -10.69
CA LEU A 164 24.49 18.73 -11.64
C LEU A 164 25.33 19.55 -12.62
N ARG A 165 24.81 20.71 -13.04
CA ARG A 165 25.57 21.64 -13.90
C ARG A 165 26.73 22.27 -13.14
N SER A 166 26.51 22.73 -11.90
CA SER A 166 27.58 23.31 -11.09
C SER A 166 28.71 22.31 -10.79
N MET A 167 28.39 21.00 -10.79
CA MET A 167 29.35 19.91 -10.64
C MET A 167 30.01 19.50 -11.97
N GLY A 168 29.67 20.12 -13.12
CA GLY A 168 30.19 19.79 -14.44
C GLY A 168 29.70 18.45 -15.01
N ILE A 169 28.64 17.84 -14.43
CA ILE A 169 28.09 16.57 -14.90
C ILE A 169 27.19 16.77 -16.12
N VAL A 170 26.52 17.93 -16.20
CA VAL A 170 25.64 18.33 -17.31
C VAL A 170 26.14 19.60 -17.91
N GLY A 171 26.25 19.65 -19.25
CA GLY A 171 26.75 20.80 -20.02
C GLY A 171 25.85 22.03 -19.94
N GLU A 172 26.37 23.20 -20.36
CA GLU A 172 25.57 24.41 -20.49
C GLU A 172 24.46 24.21 -21.54
N GLY A 173 23.20 24.53 -21.14
CA GLY A 173 22.02 24.35 -21.99
C GLY A 173 21.47 22.93 -22.06
N GLU A 174 22.14 21.94 -21.47
CA GLU A 174 21.63 20.57 -21.36
C GLU A 174 20.85 20.35 -20.09
N TYR A 175 19.83 19.48 -20.14
CA TYR A 175 18.97 19.13 -19.01
C TYR A 175 18.65 17.64 -18.99
N ILE A 176 18.63 17.06 -17.81
CA ILE A 176 18.13 15.70 -17.60
C ILE A 176 16.63 15.76 -17.34
N TYR A 177 15.85 15.05 -18.16
CA TYR A 177 14.39 14.95 -18.05
C TYR A 177 14.01 13.79 -17.12
N PHE A 178 14.24 13.95 -15.83
CA PHE A 178 14.10 12.90 -14.81
C PHE A 178 12.74 12.21 -14.80
N LEU A 179 11.66 12.96 -14.95
CA LEU A 179 10.28 12.42 -14.92
C LEU A 179 9.77 12.02 -16.30
N ALA A 180 10.45 12.35 -17.39
CA ALA A 180 10.02 12.07 -18.76
C ALA A 180 10.88 11.03 -19.48
N LYS A 181 11.91 10.49 -18.84
CA LYS A 181 12.72 9.37 -19.34
C LYS A 181 12.48 8.12 -18.52
N SER A 182 12.16 7.00 -19.20
CA SER A 182 11.86 5.70 -18.57
C SER A 182 12.98 5.18 -17.67
N GLU A 183 14.23 5.49 -18.01
CA GLU A 183 15.43 5.10 -17.24
C GLU A 183 15.44 5.73 -15.84
N TRP A 184 15.04 7.00 -15.73
CA TRP A 184 15.08 7.78 -14.50
C TRP A 184 13.80 7.70 -13.69
N TRP A 185 12.67 7.48 -14.35
CA TRP A 185 11.36 7.57 -13.70
C TRP A 185 11.22 6.61 -12.52
N ARG A 186 11.59 5.33 -12.68
CA ARG A 186 11.48 4.34 -11.59
C ARG A 186 12.38 4.64 -10.40
N PRO A 187 13.70 4.91 -10.58
CA PRO A 187 14.55 5.33 -9.47
C PRO A 187 14.01 6.54 -8.71
N ILE A 188 13.59 7.58 -9.43
CA ILE A 188 12.99 8.78 -8.83
C ILE A 188 11.70 8.44 -8.07
N TYR A 189 10.83 7.65 -8.66
CA TYR A 189 9.60 7.18 -8.01
C TYR A 189 9.91 6.49 -6.67
N TYR A 190 10.91 5.62 -6.62
CA TYR A 190 11.31 4.94 -5.39
C TYR A 190 11.91 5.90 -4.36
N ILE A 191 12.75 6.84 -4.77
CA ILE A 191 13.33 7.85 -3.87
C ILE A 191 12.22 8.69 -3.23
N ILE A 192 11.26 9.17 -4.02
CA ILE A 192 10.12 9.93 -3.51
C ILE A 192 9.31 9.11 -2.50
N ASN A 193 9.06 7.83 -2.79
CA ASN A 193 8.32 6.95 -1.88
C ASN A 193 9.10 6.67 -0.59
N ILE A 194 10.43 6.46 -0.64
CA ILE A 194 11.27 6.32 0.54
C ILE A 194 11.13 7.57 1.42
N TRP A 195 11.32 8.76 0.84
CA TRP A 195 11.24 10.00 1.57
C TRP A 195 9.88 10.21 2.23
N LYS A 196 8.79 9.89 1.52
CA LYS A 196 7.43 10.09 2.01
C LYS A 196 6.99 9.05 3.04
N GLU A 197 7.28 7.76 2.82
CA GLU A 197 6.64 6.67 3.57
C GLU A 197 7.50 6.10 4.69
N THR A 198 8.82 6.32 4.68
CA THR A 198 9.75 5.76 5.68
C THR A 198 9.38 6.17 7.10
N GLY A 199 9.02 7.44 7.30
CA GLY A 199 8.68 7.95 8.63
C GLY A 199 7.51 7.22 9.27
N TRP A 200 6.43 6.99 8.51
CA TRP A 200 5.27 6.24 9.00
C TRP A 200 5.60 4.79 9.36
N GLY A 201 6.36 4.11 8.49
CA GLY A 201 6.83 2.75 8.77
C GLY A 201 7.70 2.67 10.02
N THR A 202 8.51 3.67 10.27
CA THR A 202 9.41 3.76 11.43
C THR A 202 8.66 3.71 12.77
N ILE A 203 7.43 4.26 12.85
CA ILE A 203 6.62 4.26 14.08
C ILE A 203 6.34 2.83 14.56
N ILE A 204 5.98 1.93 13.64
CA ILE A 204 5.66 0.53 13.97
C ILE A 204 6.90 -0.18 14.53
N PHE A 205 8.05 0.02 13.89
CA PHE A 205 9.30 -0.60 14.33
C PHE A 205 9.81 -0.02 15.64
N LEU A 206 9.70 1.30 15.86
CA LEU A 206 10.04 1.93 17.15
C LEU A 206 9.17 1.42 18.29
N ALA A 207 7.87 1.20 18.05
CA ALA A 207 7.00 0.59 19.06
C ALA A 207 7.45 -0.82 19.43
N THR A 208 7.90 -1.62 18.45
CA THR A 208 8.46 -2.96 18.71
C THR A 208 9.77 -2.87 19.49
N LEU A 209 10.67 -1.96 19.10
CA LEU A 209 11.96 -1.75 19.80
C LEU A 209 11.78 -1.33 21.25
N SER A 210 10.78 -0.49 21.53
CA SER A 210 10.46 -0.07 22.91
C SER A 210 9.91 -1.21 23.78
N GLY A 211 9.49 -2.32 23.19
CA GLY A 211 8.98 -3.51 23.89
C GLY A 211 10.03 -4.60 24.12
N ILE A 212 11.27 -4.40 23.67
CA ILE A 212 12.35 -5.36 23.90
C ILE A 212 12.77 -5.32 25.37
N ASN A 213 12.93 -6.50 26.01
CA ASN A 213 13.38 -6.59 27.40
C ASN A 213 14.80 -5.99 27.54
N PRO A 214 14.99 -4.97 28.40
CA PRO A 214 16.30 -4.35 28.65
C PRO A 214 17.37 -5.35 29.11
N GLU A 215 16.99 -6.40 29.84
CA GLU A 215 17.91 -7.44 30.35
C GLU A 215 18.72 -8.11 29.22
N LEU A 216 18.16 -8.19 27.99
CA LEU A 216 18.89 -8.73 26.85
C LEU A 216 20.07 -7.86 26.44
N TYR A 217 19.93 -6.55 26.57
CA TYR A 217 21.01 -5.60 26.29
C TYR A 217 22.04 -5.58 27.41
N GLU A 218 21.59 -5.70 28.68
CA GLU A 218 22.47 -5.77 29.86
C GLU A 218 23.32 -7.05 29.82
N ALA A 219 22.71 -8.21 29.48
CA ALA A 219 23.46 -9.46 29.30
C ALA A 219 24.52 -9.32 28.20
N ALA A 220 24.14 -8.73 27.05
CA ALA A 220 25.10 -8.49 25.97
C ALA A 220 26.23 -7.51 26.36
N ASP A 221 25.96 -6.55 27.26
CA ASP A 221 27.01 -5.67 27.80
C ASP A 221 27.97 -6.42 28.74
N ILE A 222 27.47 -7.36 29.54
CA ILE A 222 28.30 -8.22 30.41
C ILE A 222 29.20 -9.13 29.55
N ASP A 223 28.66 -9.63 28.42
CA ASP A 223 29.42 -10.43 27.46
C ASP A 223 30.41 -9.60 26.61
N GLY A 224 30.53 -8.30 26.85
CA GLY A 224 31.43 -7.41 26.14
C GLY A 224 31.04 -7.08 24.71
N ALA A 225 29.75 -7.24 24.33
CA ALA A 225 29.28 -6.98 22.98
C ALA A 225 29.34 -5.49 22.63
N THR A 226 29.89 -5.17 21.45
CA THR A 226 29.89 -3.83 20.88
C THR A 226 28.47 -3.40 20.47
N ARG A 227 28.25 -2.10 20.24
CA ARG A 227 26.96 -1.58 19.80
C ARG A 227 26.49 -2.25 18.49
N GLY A 228 27.37 -2.45 17.52
CA GLY A 228 27.05 -3.12 16.28
C GLY A 228 26.60 -4.57 16.50
N GLN A 229 27.26 -5.29 17.41
CA GLN A 229 26.88 -6.65 17.78
C GLN A 229 25.50 -6.69 18.45
N LYS A 230 25.21 -5.77 19.39
CA LYS A 230 23.88 -5.66 20.00
C LYS A 230 22.78 -5.39 18.97
N ILE A 231 23.04 -4.49 18.01
CA ILE A 231 22.08 -4.25 16.91
C ILE A 231 21.84 -5.55 16.12
N TRP A 232 22.90 -6.24 15.74
CA TRP A 232 22.81 -7.38 14.82
C TRP A 232 22.28 -8.65 15.45
N TYR A 233 22.65 -8.90 16.73
CA TYR A 233 22.29 -10.16 17.42
C TYR A 233 21.10 -10.03 18.38
N VAL A 234 20.70 -8.80 18.80
CA VAL A 234 19.55 -8.58 19.69
C VAL A 234 18.45 -7.81 18.96
N THR A 235 18.78 -6.62 18.46
CA THR A 235 17.76 -5.69 17.92
C THR A 235 17.13 -6.20 16.62
N VAL A 236 17.93 -6.61 15.64
CA VAL A 236 17.44 -7.08 14.32
C VAL A 236 16.62 -8.36 14.45
N PRO A 237 17.04 -9.40 15.19
CA PRO A 237 16.22 -10.58 15.42
C PRO A 237 14.90 -10.29 16.14
N ALA A 238 14.89 -9.38 17.10
CA ALA A 238 13.67 -8.95 17.79
C ALA A 238 12.66 -8.27 16.84
N LEU A 239 13.15 -7.54 15.83
CA LEU A 239 12.30 -6.92 14.80
C LEU A 239 11.79 -7.91 13.74
N ALA A 240 12.38 -9.09 13.58
CA ALA A 240 12.09 -10.00 12.47
C ALA A 240 10.60 -10.33 12.35
N ASN A 241 9.92 -10.64 13.45
CA ASN A 241 8.49 -10.93 13.46
C ASN A 241 7.65 -9.72 13.01
N THR A 242 8.03 -8.51 13.38
CA THR A 242 7.34 -7.29 12.96
C THR A 242 7.59 -6.97 11.51
N ILE A 243 8.82 -7.15 11.01
CA ILE A 243 9.19 -6.99 9.60
C ILE A 243 8.34 -7.93 8.73
N ILE A 244 8.31 -9.23 9.07
CA ILE A 244 7.50 -10.21 8.34
C ILE A 244 6.02 -9.82 8.35
N THR A 245 5.51 -9.35 9.50
CA THR A 245 4.11 -8.92 9.61
C THR A 245 3.81 -7.75 8.68
N VAL A 246 4.63 -6.71 8.72
CA VAL A 246 4.47 -5.51 7.90
C VAL A 246 4.57 -5.86 6.41
N LEU A 247 5.53 -6.70 6.02
CA LEU A 247 5.67 -7.16 4.64
C LEU A 247 4.42 -7.93 4.18
N ILE A 248 3.92 -8.86 4.97
CA ILE A 248 2.73 -9.66 4.61
C ILE A 248 1.48 -8.78 4.49
N LEU A 249 1.24 -7.88 5.44
CA LEU A 249 0.09 -6.97 5.43
C LEU A 249 0.11 -6.02 4.23
N ASN A 250 1.28 -5.51 3.86
CA ASN A 250 1.42 -4.62 2.72
C ASN A 250 1.43 -5.37 1.38
N LEU A 251 1.92 -6.61 1.34
CA LEU A 251 1.85 -7.46 0.16
C LEU A 251 0.39 -7.71 -0.28
N ALA A 252 -0.52 -7.83 0.68
CA ALA A 252 -1.95 -7.93 0.40
C ALA A 252 -2.52 -6.70 -0.34
N LYS A 253 -1.86 -5.53 -0.22
CA LYS A 253 -2.28 -4.26 -0.85
C LYS A 253 -1.53 -3.93 -2.15
N VAL A 254 -0.63 -4.79 -2.61
CA VAL A 254 0.25 -4.56 -3.77
C VAL A 254 -0.53 -4.16 -5.04
N MET A 255 -1.73 -4.72 -5.25
CA MET A 255 -2.57 -4.40 -6.40
C MET A 255 -3.26 -3.01 -6.33
N ASN A 256 -3.18 -2.31 -5.19
CA ASN A 256 -3.91 -1.05 -4.97
C ASN A 256 -3.05 0.21 -5.19
N LEU A 257 -2.01 0.09 -6.00
CA LEU A 257 -1.16 1.22 -6.37
C LEU A 257 -1.90 2.12 -7.37
N PHE A 258 -2.17 3.38 -7.00
CA PHE A 258 -2.82 4.37 -7.85
C PHE A 258 -2.25 5.77 -7.63
N GLU A 259 -2.52 6.41 -6.51
CA GLU A 259 -2.34 7.84 -6.27
C GLU A 259 -0.90 8.30 -6.53
N SER A 260 0.10 7.60 -5.95
CA SER A 260 1.51 7.95 -6.11
C SER A 260 2.00 7.87 -7.55
N VAL A 261 1.46 6.94 -8.34
CA VAL A 261 1.78 6.81 -9.75
C VAL A 261 1.02 7.85 -10.56
N PHE A 262 -0.26 8.03 -10.27
CA PHE A 262 -1.16 8.91 -11.02
C PHE A 262 -0.68 10.37 -11.07
N VAL A 263 -0.09 10.87 -10.00
CA VAL A 263 0.41 12.25 -9.94
C VAL A 263 1.81 12.43 -10.55
N LEU A 264 2.57 11.35 -10.72
CA LEU A 264 3.95 11.38 -11.21
C LEU A 264 4.11 10.87 -12.64
N TYR A 265 3.12 10.11 -13.18
CA TYR A 265 3.23 9.58 -14.54
C TYR A 265 2.93 10.66 -15.60
N ASN A 266 3.47 10.46 -16.78
CA ASN A 266 3.11 11.21 -17.98
C ASN A 266 3.14 10.27 -19.20
N THR A 267 2.72 10.77 -20.36
CA THR A 267 2.61 9.97 -21.59
C THR A 267 3.94 9.41 -22.10
N ALA A 268 5.06 10.08 -21.81
CA ALA A 268 6.39 9.67 -22.27
C ALA A 268 6.94 8.43 -21.54
N VAL A 269 6.43 8.13 -20.36
CA VAL A 269 6.92 7.03 -19.49
C VAL A 269 5.87 5.98 -19.16
N LEU A 270 4.79 5.89 -19.94
CA LEU A 270 3.73 4.90 -19.72
C LEU A 270 4.22 3.45 -19.77
N ASP A 271 5.28 3.16 -20.53
CA ASP A 271 5.90 1.85 -20.64
C ASP A 271 6.40 1.31 -19.29
N VAL A 272 6.89 2.19 -18.41
CA VAL A 272 7.46 1.86 -17.09
C VAL A 272 6.59 2.28 -15.91
N SER A 273 5.66 3.20 -16.10
CA SER A 273 4.88 3.81 -15.02
C SER A 273 3.42 3.34 -14.98
N ASP A 274 2.82 2.96 -16.13
CA ASP A 274 1.39 2.61 -16.15
C ASP A 274 1.13 1.34 -15.33
N VAL A 275 0.29 1.46 -14.31
CA VAL A 275 -0.14 0.35 -13.45
C VAL A 275 -1.61 0.00 -13.72
N ILE A 276 -2.10 -1.17 -13.28
CA ILE A 276 -3.48 -1.58 -13.57
C ILE A 276 -4.50 -0.51 -13.17
N SER A 277 -4.30 0.17 -12.05
CA SER A 277 -5.25 1.19 -11.60
C SER A 277 -5.23 2.44 -12.49
N THR A 278 -4.07 2.89 -12.97
CA THR A 278 -3.96 4.02 -13.93
C THR A 278 -4.39 3.60 -15.32
N TYR A 279 -4.14 2.34 -15.72
CA TYR A 279 -4.66 1.76 -16.95
C TYR A 279 -6.19 1.78 -16.98
N ILE A 280 -6.86 1.31 -15.90
CA ILE A 280 -8.33 1.37 -15.77
C ILE A 280 -8.80 2.83 -15.87
N TYR A 281 -8.17 3.74 -15.11
CA TYR A 281 -8.52 5.16 -15.12
C TYR A 281 -8.44 5.75 -16.53
N ARG A 282 -7.34 5.53 -17.23
CA ARG A 282 -7.11 6.04 -18.57
C ARG A 282 -8.09 5.45 -19.60
N GLN A 283 -8.37 4.15 -19.51
CA GLN A 283 -9.38 3.49 -20.38
C GLN A 283 -10.81 3.95 -20.10
N THR A 284 -11.08 4.45 -18.88
CA THR A 284 -12.42 4.90 -18.47
C THR A 284 -12.65 6.38 -18.77
N PHE A 285 -11.64 7.24 -18.52
CA PHE A 285 -11.82 8.68 -18.52
C PHE A 285 -11.04 9.42 -19.61
N ALA A 286 -9.98 8.84 -20.16
CA ALA A 286 -9.14 9.48 -21.17
C ALA A 286 -9.41 8.98 -22.60
N THR A 287 -10.44 8.15 -22.83
CA THR A 287 -10.86 7.67 -24.15
C THR A 287 -12.17 8.34 -24.55
N MET A 288 -12.33 8.64 -25.85
CA MET A 288 -13.58 9.26 -26.37
C MET A 288 -14.78 8.33 -26.28
N ASN A 289 -14.58 7.01 -26.35
CA ASN A 289 -15.64 6.00 -26.25
C ASN A 289 -15.24 4.90 -25.27
N PRO A 290 -15.37 5.15 -23.96
CA PRO A 290 -14.98 4.20 -22.95
C PRO A 290 -15.85 2.96 -22.94
N ASP A 291 -15.20 1.80 -22.83
CA ASP A 291 -15.83 0.50 -22.67
C ASP A 291 -15.85 0.16 -21.17
N TYR A 292 -16.94 0.54 -20.51
CA TYR A 292 -17.12 0.33 -19.07
C TYR A 292 -17.20 -1.16 -18.71
N GLY A 293 -17.69 -2.03 -19.60
CA GLY A 293 -17.68 -3.47 -19.41
C GLY A 293 -16.26 -4.01 -19.35
N PHE A 294 -15.40 -3.59 -20.29
CA PHE A 294 -14.00 -3.98 -20.32
C PHE A 294 -13.22 -3.47 -19.08
N THR A 295 -13.37 -2.19 -18.73
CA THR A 295 -12.66 -1.65 -17.55
C THR A 295 -13.14 -2.28 -16.24
N THR A 296 -14.43 -2.66 -16.14
CA THR A 296 -14.97 -3.43 -15.02
C THR A 296 -14.37 -4.85 -14.98
N ALA A 297 -14.17 -5.51 -16.12
CA ALA A 297 -13.53 -6.82 -16.19
C ALA A 297 -12.06 -6.76 -15.72
N VAL A 298 -11.31 -5.72 -16.12
CA VAL A 298 -9.94 -5.49 -15.63
C VAL A 298 -9.94 -5.25 -14.11
N GLY A 299 -10.89 -4.47 -13.60
CA GLY A 299 -11.07 -4.23 -12.15
C GLY A 299 -11.41 -5.50 -11.38
N LEU A 300 -12.28 -6.36 -11.92
CA LEU A 300 -12.61 -7.65 -11.34
C LEU A 300 -11.39 -8.58 -11.29
N PHE A 301 -10.62 -8.65 -12.38
CA PHE A 301 -9.37 -9.42 -12.42
C PHE A 301 -8.37 -8.91 -11.36
N LYS A 302 -8.17 -7.60 -11.28
CA LYS A 302 -7.34 -6.97 -10.24
C LYS A 302 -7.77 -7.41 -8.83
N SER A 303 -9.08 -7.41 -8.57
CA SER A 303 -9.64 -7.80 -7.27
C SER A 303 -9.45 -9.28 -6.97
N LEU A 304 -9.59 -10.16 -7.98
CA LEU A 304 -9.32 -11.59 -7.86
C LEU A 304 -7.85 -11.86 -7.52
N VAL A 305 -6.93 -11.21 -8.23
CA VAL A 305 -5.48 -11.32 -7.91
C VAL A 305 -5.19 -10.81 -6.51
N GLY A 306 -5.78 -9.68 -6.10
CA GLY A 306 -5.67 -9.17 -4.74
C GLY A 306 -6.17 -10.17 -3.69
N CYS A 307 -7.33 -10.81 -3.92
CA CYS A 307 -7.87 -11.85 -3.05
C CYS A 307 -6.91 -13.05 -2.93
N VAL A 308 -6.38 -13.54 -4.05
CA VAL A 308 -5.39 -14.64 -4.05
C VAL A 308 -4.15 -14.24 -3.25
N LEU A 309 -3.64 -13.04 -3.43
CA LEU A 309 -2.50 -12.53 -2.65
C LEU A 309 -2.80 -12.50 -1.16
N VAL A 310 -3.98 -12.03 -0.74
CA VAL A 310 -4.40 -12.04 0.68
C VAL A 310 -4.43 -13.46 1.24
N LEU A 311 -4.97 -14.43 0.50
CA LEU A 311 -5.03 -15.83 0.93
C LEU A 311 -3.62 -16.45 1.04
N VAL A 312 -2.75 -16.17 0.07
CA VAL A 312 -1.34 -16.60 0.10
C VAL A 312 -0.63 -15.98 1.30
N CYS A 313 -0.79 -14.68 1.52
CA CYS A 313 -0.23 -13.96 2.66
C CYS A 313 -0.72 -14.53 4.00
N ASN A 314 -2.02 -14.85 4.10
CA ASN A 314 -2.58 -15.47 5.29
C ASN A 314 -1.99 -16.86 5.56
N LYS A 315 -1.81 -17.68 4.50
CA LYS A 315 -1.15 -18.97 4.61
C LYS A 315 0.32 -18.83 5.06
N LEU A 316 1.06 -17.91 4.45
CA LEU A 316 2.45 -17.63 4.83
C LEU A 316 2.54 -17.16 6.28
N SER A 317 1.65 -16.27 6.74
CA SER A 317 1.58 -15.82 8.13
C SER A 317 1.34 -16.98 9.10
N LYS A 318 0.43 -17.90 8.77
CA LYS A 318 0.17 -19.09 9.57
C LYS A 318 1.38 -20.01 9.67
N MET A 319 2.13 -20.18 8.57
CA MET A 319 3.32 -21.03 8.54
C MET A 319 4.48 -20.43 9.34
N THR A 320 4.67 -19.11 9.29
CA THR A 320 5.81 -18.44 9.94
C THR A 320 5.55 -18.05 11.39
N ARG A 321 4.30 -17.82 11.78
CA ARG A 321 3.94 -17.25 13.08
C ARG A 321 2.90 -18.06 13.87
N GLY A 322 2.40 -19.15 13.30
CA GLY A 322 1.32 -19.96 13.90
C GLY A 322 -0.05 -19.26 13.96
N ARG A 323 -0.16 -17.99 13.50
CA ARG A 323 -1.40 -17.20 13.49
C ARG A 323 -1.66 -16.61 12.13
N GLY A 324 -2.92 -16.67 11.66
CA GLY A 324 -3.34 -16.01 10.42
C GLY A 324 -3.54 -14.50 10.60
N ILE A 325 -3.68 -13.80 9.46
CA ILE A 325 -4.04 -12.38 9.41
C ILE A 325 -5.57 -12.24 9.44
N VAL A 326 -6.25 -13.23 8.84
CA VAL A 326 -7.71 -13.35 8.74
C VAL A 326 -8.16 -14.65 9.37
#